data_fd3af4bddf89bb2d4787ac3253c50f0c
#
_entry.id   fd3af4bddf89bb2d4787ac3253c50f0c
#
_cell.length_a   1.000
_cell.length_b   1.000
_cell.length_c   1.000
_cell.angle_alpha   90.00
_cell.angle_beta   90.00
_cell.angle_gamma   90.00
#
_symmetry.space_group_name_H-M   'P 1'
#
loop_
_entity.id
_entity.type
_entity.pdbx_description
1 polymer ?
#
loop_
_entity_poly.entity_id
_entity_poly.type
_entity_poly.pdbx_seq_one_letter_code
_entity_poly.pdbx_strand_id
1 'polypeptide(L)'
;VLIETEFLRTLDTHNFFSGYAEMLKHGLISNTAHWAELLNFDSSSIDYAALKQLVGQSVQVKEDIVEQDPFEHGIRKALNLGHTVGHAFESMALAENRPVLHGYAVAWGIVCELYLSHLKVGFPKEKMRQTIQFIKDNYGVFTFDCKKYDQLYAFMTHDKKTVSYTHLTLPTK
;
A
#
# COMPACT_ATOMS: atom_id res chain seq x y z
N VAL A 1 -14.94 -11.00 14.25
CA VAL A 1 -14.34 -9.66 14.49
C VAL A 1 -15.44 -8.62 14.30
N LEU A 2 -15.58 -7.68 15.26
CA LEU A 2 -16.46 -6.51 15.13
C LEU A 2 -15.61 -5.29 14.75
N ILE A 3 -15.98 -4.59 13.69
CA ILE A 3 -15.31 -3.35 13.24
C ILE A 3 -16.32 -2.22 13.35
N GLU A 4 -16.03 -1.24 14.21
CA GLU A 4 -16.87 -0.05 14.38
C GLU A 4 -16.14 1.19 13.86
N THR A 5 -16.63 1.74 12.77
CA THR A 5 -15.99 2.87 12.08
C THR A 5 -16.25 4.23 12.74
N GLU A 6 -17.19 4.33 13.66
CA GLU A 6 -17.45 5.59 14.40
C GLU A 6 -16.24 6.06 15.23
N PHE A 7 -15.38 5.13 15.69
CA PHE A 7 -14.15 5.50 16.39
C PHE A 7 -13.12 6.21 15.49
N LEU A 8 -13.25 6.11 14.15
CA LEU A 8 -12.38 6.84 13.22
C LEU A 8 -12.64 8.36 13.22
N ARG A 9 -13.76 8.82 13.82
CA ARG A 9 -14.10 10.25 13.91
C ARG A 9 -13.09 11.06 14.73
N THR A 10 -12.40 10.42 15.65
CA THR A 10 -11.39 11.05 16.53
C THR A 10 -9.97 10.79 16.07
N LEU A 11 -9.79 10.06 14.97
CA LEU A 11 -8.49 9.77 14.43
C LEU A 11 -7.94 10.99 13.68
N ASP A 12 -6.68 11.34 13.95
CA ASP A 12 -6.03 12.41 13.21
C ASP A 12 -5.78 12.02 11.74
N THR A 13 -5.63 13.01 10.88
CA THR A 13 -5.51 12.85 9.44
C THR A 13 -4.32 11.95 9.04
N HIS A 14 -3.18 12.04 9.76
CA HIS A 14 -2.00 11.23 9.44
C HIS A 14 -2.25 9.74 9.71
N ASN A 15 -2.83 9.42 10.85
CA ASN A 15 -3.19 8.04 11.18
C ASN A 15 -4.31 7.51 10.29
N PHE A 16 -5.28 8.36 9.90
CA PHE A 16 -6.29 8.00 8.91
C PHE A 16 -5.64 7.58 7.59
N PHE A 17 -4.77 8.42 7.02
CA PHE A 17 -4.08 8.09 5.77
C PHE A 17 -3.14 6.90 5.92
N SER A 18 -2.51 6.70 7.07
CA SER A 18 -1.72 5.50 7.32
C SER A 18 -2.56 4.21 7.18
N GLY A 19 -3.77 4.18 7.74
CA GLY A 19 -4.71 3.07 7.52
C GLY A 19 -5.22 2.99 6.09
N TYR A 20 -5.48 4.14 5.45
CA TYR A 20 -6.02 4.22 4.09
C TYR A 20 -5.07 3.64 3.02
N ALA A 21 -3.76 3.71 3.23
CA ALA A 21 -2.77 3.11 2.34
C ALA A 21 -2.96 1.59 2.19
N GLU A 22 -3.35 0.90 3.26
CA GLU A 22 -3.66 -0.53 3.21
C GLU A 22 -4.93 -0.82 2.38
N MET A 23 -5.95 0.05 2.48
CA MET A 23 -7.15 -0.07 1.65
C MET A 23 -6.82 0.18 0.18
N LEU A 24 -5.98 1.18 -0.14
CA LEU A 24 -5.51 1.46 -1.49
C LEU A 24 -4.79 0.24 -2.09
N LYS A 25 -3.94 -0.43 -1.31
CA LYS A 25 -3.31 -1.70 -1.69
C LYS A 25 -4.37 -2.76 -2.01
N HIS A 26 -5.39 -2.92 -1.17
CA HIS A 26 -6.46 -3.89 -1.42
C HIS A 26 -7.22 -3.59 -2.72
N GLY A 27 -7.50 -2.32 -3.01
CA GLY A 27 -8.09 -1.90 -4.28
C GLY A 27 -7.24 -2.29 -5.50
N LEU A 28 -5.91 -2.10 -5.40
CA LEU A 28 -4.96 -2.42 -6.47
C LEU A 28 -4.89 -3.93 -6.77
N ILE A 29 -4.98 -4.79 -5.75
CA ILE A 29 -4.83 -6.25 -5.91
C ILE A 29 -6.17 -6.97 -6.12
N SER A 30 -7.31 -6.30 -5.95
CA SER A 30 -8.64 -6.91 -6.08
C SER A 30 -9.28 -6.61 -7.43
N ASN A 31 -9.94 -5.48 -7.55
CA ASN A 31 -10.68 -5.12 -8.75
C ASN A 31 -10.71 -3.61 -9.01
N THR A 32 -11.02 -3.26 -10.26
CA THR A 32 -11.01 -1.86 -10.73
C THR A 32 -12.07 -0.99 -10.05
N ALA A 33 -13.22 -1.55 -9.66
CA ALA A 33 -14.30 -0.78 -9.04
C ALA A 33 -13.87 -0.30 -7.64
N HIS A 34 -13.41 -1.22 -6.79
CA HIS A 34 -12.93 -0.87 -5.45
C HIS A 34 -11.72 0.10 -5.50
N TRP A 35 -10.78 -0.13 -6.42
CA TRP A 35 -9.67 0.80 -6.66
C TRP A 35 -10.17 2.21 -7.04
N ALA A 36 -11.14 2.33 -7.95
CA ALA A 36 -11.67 3.62 -8.38
C ALA A 36 -12.45 4.33 -7.26
N GLU A 37 -13.22 3.60 -6.45
CA GLU A 37 -13.92 4.15 -5.29
C GLU A 37 -12.93 4.75 -4.28
N LEU A 38 -11.82 4.05 -4.01
CA LEU A 38 -10.78 4.54 -3.11
C LEU A 38 -10.08 5.80 -3.65
N LEU A 39 -9.79 5.88 -4.95
CA LEU A 39 -9.18 7.09 -5.52
C LEU A 39 -10.12 8.31 -5.55
N ASN A 40 -11.42 8.08 -5.61
CA ASN A 40 -12.44 9.14 -5.67
C ASN A 40 -13.02 9.50 -4.30
N PHE A 41 -12.58 8.86 -3.22
CA PHE A 41 -13.08 9.15 -1.88
C PHE A 41 -12.62 10.54 -1.41
N ASP A 42 -13.58 11.38 -1.02
CA ASP A 42 -13.28 12.71 -0.50
C ASP A 42 -12.84 12.65 0.97
N SER A 43 -11.55 12.74 1.19
CA SER A 43 -10.95 12.77 2.53
C SER A 43 -11.05 14.12 3.23
N SER A 44 -11.43 15.20 2.51
CA SER A 44 -11.61 16.52 3.09
C SER A 44 -12.98 16.67 3.80
N SER A 45 -13.96 15.86 3.37
CA SER A 45 -15.31 15.79 3.94
C SER A 45 -15.73 14.33 4.06
N ILE A 46 -15.26 13.65 5.12
CA ILE A 46 -15.43 12.21 5.27
C ILE A 46 -16.90 11.82 5.44
N ASP A 47 -17.45 11.13 4.44
CA ASP A 47 -18.70 10.37 4.58
C ASP A 47 -18.38 9.03 5.29
N TYR A 48 -18.73 8.94 6.56
CA TYR A 48 -18.47 7.73 7.37
C TYR A 48 -19.31 6.53 6.94
N ALA A 49 -20.46 6.72 6.28
CA ALA A 49 -21.25 5.63 5.72
C ALA A 49 -20.53 5.02 4.50
N ALA A 50 -20.03 5.87 3.60
CA ALA A 50 -19.20 5.44 2.47
C ALA A 50 -17.88 4.80 2.96
N LEU A 51 -17.21 5.40 3.95
CA LEU A 51 -16.00 4.85 4.56
C LEU A 51 -16.22 3.45 5.14
N LYS A 52 -17.33 3.24 5.83
CA LYS A 52 -17.70 1.92 6.38
C LYS A 52 -17.83 0.85 5.29
N GLN A 53 -18.41 1.21 4.15
CA GLN A 53 -18.50 0.30 2.98
C GLN A 53 -17.11 -0.02 2.41
N LEU A 54 -16.26 0.99 2.22
CA LEU A 54 -14.89 0.80 1.72
C LEU A 54 -14.03 -0.06 2.66
N VAL A 55 -14.16 0.14 3.98
CA VAL A 55 -13.49 -0.70 4.99
C VAL A 55 -14.00 -2.14 4.89
N GLY A 56 -15.32 -2.34 4.78
CA GLY A 56 -15.91 -3.67 4.62
C GLY A 56 -15.40 -4.39 3.37
N GLN A 57 -15.36 -3.71 2.22
CA GLN A 57 -14.80 -4.26 0.98
C GLN A 57 -13.32 -4.63 1.14
N SER A 58 -12.51 -3.76 1.76
CA SER A 58 -11.10 -4.03 2.01
C SER A 58 -10.87 -5.24 2.93
N VAL A 59 -11.68 -5.39 3.96
CA VAL A 59 -11.64 -6.55 4.86
C VAL A 59 -11.98 -7.82 4.10
N GLN A 60 -13.03 -7.78 3.25
CA GLN A 60 -13.43 -8.93 2.43
C GLN A 60 -12.32 -9.37 1.48
N VAL A 61 -11.65 -8.41 0.79
CA VAL A 61 -10.50 -8.72 -0.08
C VAL A 61 -9.42 -9.47 0.68
N LYS A 62 -9.10 -9.01 1.88
CA LYS A 62 -8.07 -9.66 2.72
C LYS A 62 -8.52 -11.04 3.17
N GLU A 63 -9.77 -11.20 3.59
CA GLU A 63 -10.35 -12.47 4.03
C GLU A 63 -10.31 -13.50 2.90
N ASP A 64 -10.83 -13.15 1.72
CA ASP A 64 -10.86 -14.01 0.54
C ASP A 64 -9.44 -14.52 0.15
N ILE A 65 -8.45 -13.63 0.22
CA ILE A 65 -7.05 -13.99 -0.10
C ILE A 65 -6.46 -14.91 0.97
N VAL A 66 -6.71 -14.63 2.26
CA VAL A 66 -6.18 -15.43 3.37
C VAL A 66 -6.83 -16.81 3.43
N GLU A 67 -8.12 -16.93 3.12
CA GLU A 67 -8.81 -18.21 3.06
C GLU A 67 -8.29 -19.10 1.90
N GLN A 68 -7.96 -18.49 0.75
CA GLN A 68 -7.40 -19.20 -0.38
C GLN A 68 -5.95 -19.65 -0.15
N ASP A 69 -5.18 -18.91 0.63
CA ASP A 69 -3.76 -19.18 0.87
C ASP A 69 -3.38 -18.88 2.34
N PRO A 70 -3.81 -19.76 3.29
CA PRO A 70 -3.56 -19.56 4.71
C PRO A 70 -2.07 -19.49 5.09
N PHE A 71 -1.21 -20.16 4.30
CA PHE A 71 0.23 -20.32 4.59
C PHE A 71 1.15 -19.41 3.75
N GLU A 72 0.58 -18.49 2.96
CA GLU A 72 1.35 -17.51 2.16
C GLU A 72 2.30 -18.15 1.14
N HIS A 73 1.89 -19.23 0.51
CA HIS A 73 2.68 -19.88 -0.54
C HIS A 73 2.46 -19.30 -1.94
N GLY A 74 1.33 -18.64 -2.18
CA GLY A 74 0.90 -18.16 -3.48
C GLY A 74 0.27 -16.76 -3.45
N ILE A 75 -1.05 -16.69 -3.69
CA ILE A 75 -1.78 -15.43 -3.89
C ILE A 75 -1.71 -14.46 -2.70
N ARG A 76 -1.59 -14.96 -1.48
CA ARG A 76 -1.48 -14.12 -0.28
C ARG A 76 -0.27 -13.19 -0.32
N LYS A 77 0.76 -13.54 -1.09
CA LYS A 77 1.92 -12.67 -1.32
C LYS A 77 1.53 -11.31 -1.90
N ALA A 78 0.41 -11.21 -2.65
CA ALA A 78 -0.09 -9.95 -3.17
C ALA A 78 -0.43 -8.93 -2.06
N LEU A 79 -0.77 -9.39 -0.85
CA LEU A 79 -0.98 -8.52 0.31
C LEU A 79 0.29 -7.75 0.74
N ASN A 80 1.46 -8.14 0.24
CA ASN A 80 2.72 -7.46 0.51
C ASN A 80 3.08 -6.38 -0.54
N LEU A 81 2.17 -6.06 -1.48
CA LEU A 81 2.38 -4.96 -2.42
C LEU A 81 2.73 -3.67 -1.65
N GLY A 82 3.81 -3.02 -2.04
CA GLY A 82 4.34 -1.82 -1.41
C GLY A 82 5.16 -2.06 -0.14
N HIS A 83 5.16 -3.26 0.42
CA HIS A 83 5.83 -3.52 1.70
C HIS A 83 7.33 -3.73 1.56
N THR A 84 7.82 -4.35 0.50
CA THR A 84 9.27 -4.61 0.34
C THR A 84 10.05 -3.29 0.30
N VAL A 85 9.62 -2.37 -0.55
CA VAL A 85 10.24 -1.04 -0.64
C VAL A 85 9.83 -0.15 0.52
N GLY A 86 8.57 -0.26 0.97
CA GLY A 86 8.04 0.51 2.11
C GLY A 86 8.81 0.23 3.41
N HIS A 87 9.04 -1.02 3.78
CA HIS A 87 9.85 -1.37 4.96
C HIS A 87 11.28 -0.85 4.88
N ALA A 88 11.85 -0.80 3.67
CA ALA A 88 13.17 -0.21 3.48
C ALA A 88 13.17 1.31 3.71
N PHE A 89 12.13 2.02 3.23
CA PHE A 89 11.93 3.45 3.54
C PHE A 89 11.70 3.70 5.03
N GLU A 90 10.90 2.88 5.68
CA GLU A 90 10.64 2.95 7.12
C GLU A 90 11.93 2.74 7.93
N SER A 91 12.72 1.72 7.57
CA SER A 91 14.01 1.44 8.18
C SER A 91 15.03 2.57 7.97
N MET A 92 15.07 3.14 6.77
CA MET A 92 15.92 4.28 6.46
C MET A 92 15.51 5.52 7.26
N ALA A 93 14.23 5.83 7.32
CA ALA A 93 13.68 6.96 8.08
C ALA A 93 13.99 6.82 9.58
N LEU A 94 13.87 5.60 10.11
CA LEU A 94 14.22 5.31 11.50
C LEU A 94 15.72 5.50 11.77
N ALA A 95 16.59 5.01 10.87
CA ALA A 95 18.04 5.19 10.98
C ALA A 95 18.46 6.67 10.92
N GLU A 96 17.66 7.52 10.29
CA GLU A 96 17.86 8.96 10.20
C GLU A 96 17.18 9.76 11.33
N ASN A 97 16.60 9.09 12.33
CA ASN A 97 15.81 9.72 13.39
C ASN A 97 14.62 10.56 12.86
N ARG A 98 14.02 10.16 11.74
CA ARG A 98 12.85 10.76 11.11
C ARG A 98 11.75 9.70 10.92
N PRO A 99 11.25 9.06 12.00
CA PRO A 99 10.30 7.96 11.84
C PRO A 99 9.06 8.41 11.07
N VAL A 100 8.57 7.53 10.20
CA VAL A 100 7.37 7.73 9.40
C VAL A 100 6.32 6.70 9.78
N LEU A 101 5.05 7.02 9.59
CA LEU A 101 3.97 6.06 9.80
C LEU A 101 4.05 4.96 8.73
N HIS A 102 3.78 3.72 9.15
CA HIS A 102 3.86 2.54 8.30
C HIS A 102 3.12 2.70 6.96
N GLY A 103 1.88 3.16 6.98
CA GLY A 103 1.09 3.33 5.76
C GLY A 103 1.66 4.37 4.79
N TYR A 104 2.38 5.39 5.27
CA TYR A 104 3.09 6.32 4.38
C TYR A 104 4.23 5.61 3.67
N ALA A 105 5.02 4.83 4.40
CA ALA A 105 6.09 4.03 3.81
C ALA A 105 5.55 3.03 2.78
N VAL A 106 4.44 2.34 3.10
CA VAL A 106 3.76 1.43 2.17
C VAL A 106 3.25 2.16 0.93
N ALA A 107 2.64 3.34 1.07
CA ALA A 107 2.18 4.15 -0.07
C ALA A 107 3.34 4.51 -1.03
N TRP A 108 4.47 4.96 -0.51
CA TRP A 108 5.66 5.23 -1.33
C TRP A 108 6.25 3.95 -1.94
N GLY A 109 6.20 2.84 -1.22
CA GLY A 109 6.57 1.52 -1.73
C GLY A 109 5.69 1.08 -2.90
N ILE A 110 4.38 1.32 -2.81
CA ILE A 110 3.42 1.07 -3.92
C ILE A 110 3.84 1.82 -5.18
N VAL A 111 4.28 3.08 -5.08
CA VAL A 111 4.75 3.85 -6.24
C VAL A 111 5.89 3.12 -6.97
N CYS A 112 6.90 2.66 -6.22
CA CYS A 112 8.05 1.96 -6.80
C CYS A 112 7.63 0.61 -7.40
N GLU A 113 6.83 -0.16 -6.70
CA GLU A 113 6.42 -1.50 -7.11
C GLU A 113 5.43 -1.46 -8.29
N LEU A 114 4.55 -0.47 -8.39
CA LEU A 114 3.70 -0.25 -9.57
C LEU A 114 4.52 0.12 -10.81
N TYR A 115 5.56 0.94 -10.66
CA TYR A 115 6.46 1.25 -11.76
C TYR A 115 7.19 0.00 -12.26
N LEU A 116 7.70 -0.82 -11.36
CA LEU A 116 8.30 -2.10 -11.71
C LEU A 116 7.30 -3.06 -12.36
N SER A 117 6.07 -3.13 -11.85
CA SER A 117 5.00 -3.96 -12.43
C SER A 117 4.64 -3.48 -13.84
N HIS A 118 4.61 -2.16 -14.08
CA HIS A 118 4.41 -1.64 -15.42
C HIS A 118 5.51 -2.09 -16.39
N LEU A 119 6.77 -2.00 -15.97
CA LEU A 119 7.91 -2.36 -16.82
C LEU A 119 8.03 -3.87 -17.05
N LYS A 120 7.72 -4.70 -16.06
CA LYS A 120 7.99 -6.15 -16.09
C LYS A 120 6.81 -6.98 -16.58
N VAL A 121 5.59 -6.60 -16.23
CA VAL A 121 4.38 -7.38 -16.51
C VAL A 121 3.27 -6.59 -17.22
N GLY A 122 3.55 -5.34 -17.62
CA GLY A 122 2.61 -4.53 -18.40
C GLY A 122 1.44 -3.98 -17.58
N PHE A 123 1.62 -3.73 -16.27
CA PHE A 123 0.56 -3.09 -15.49
C PHE A 123 0.08 -1.81 -16.18
N PRO A 124 -1.25 -1.56 -16.26
CA PRO A 124 -1.82 -0.47 -17.06
C PRO A 124 -1.25 0.90 -16.66
N LYS A 125 -0.64 1.59 -17.62
CA LYS A 125 0.06 2.88 -17.39
C LYS A 125 -0.87 3.94 -16.78
N GLU A 126 -2.11 3.98 -17.23
CA GLU A 126 -3.07 4.97 -16.74
C GLU A 126 -3.45 4.73 -15.28
N LYS A 127 -3.73 3.48 -14.89
CA LYS A 127 -3.95 3.12 -13.47
C LYS A 127 -2.74 3.45 -12.60
N MET A 128 -1.55 3.13 -13.09
CA MET A 128 -0.30 3.49 -12.40
C MET A 128 -0.20 4.99 -12.17
N ARG A 129 -0.42 5.81 -13.22
CA ARG A 129 -0.33 7.27 -13.11
C ARG A 129 -1.34 7.86 -12.14
N GLN A 130 -2.59 7.42 -12.20
CA GLN A 130 -3.65 7.89 -11.30
C GLN A 130 -3.34 7.52 -9.85
N THR A 131 -2.88 6.30 -9.59
CA THR A 131 -2.48 5.87 -8.25
C THR A 131 -1.28 6.66 -7.73
N ILE A 132 -0.25 6.87 -8.56
CA ILE A 132 0.93 7.66 -8.20
C ILE A 132 0.54 9.11 -7.88
N GLN A 133 -0.35 9.71 -8.69
CA GLN A 133 -0.82 11.06 -8.44
C GLN A 133 -1.58 11.15 -7.11
N PHE A 134 -2.50 10.21 -6.84
CA PHE A 134 -3.22 10.14 -5.58
C PHE A 134 -2.26 10.02 -4.37
N ILE A 135 -1.26 9.13 -4.48
CA ILE A 135 -0.27 8.96 -3.42
C ILE A 135 0.55 10.24 -3.21
N LYS A 136 0.99 10.88 -4.28
CA LYS A 136 1.75 12.12 -4.20
C LYS A 136 0.95 13.24 -3.53
N ASP A 137 -0.34 13.36 -3.84
CA ASP A 137 -1.20 14.43 -3.33
C ASP A 137 -1.54 14.23 -1.84
N ASN A 138 -1.69 13.00 -1.37
CA ASN A 138 -2.13 12.69 0.00
C ASN A 138 -1.00 12.27 0.95
N TYR A 139 0.09 11.68 0.44
CA TYR A 139 1.21 11.17 1.25
C TYR A 139 2.52 11.93 1.02
N GLY A 140 2.54 12.83 0.01
CA GLY A 140 3.79 13.50 -0.39
C GLY A 140 4.79 12.53 -1.03
N VAL A 141 6.06 12.86 -0.91
CA VAL A 141 7.16 12.05 -1.46
C VAL A 141 8.22 11.77 -0.40
N PHE A 142 8.76 10.57 -0.41
CA PHE A 142 9.92 10.24 0.41
C PHE A 142 11.18 10.70 -0.33
N THR A 143 11.97 11.56 0.34
CA THR A 143 13.22 12.10 -0.23
C THR A 143 14.42 11.53 0.51
N PHE A 144 15.43 11.12 -0.23
CA PHE A 144 16.71 10.64 0.30
C PHE A 144 17.86 10.99 -0.63
N ASP A 145 19.08 11.05 -0.10
CA ASP A 145 20.30 11.30 -0.88
C ASP A 145 20.60 10.09 -1.78
N CYS A 146 20.97 10.33 -3.05
CA CYS A 146 21.40 9.29 -3.97
C CYS A 146 22.56 8.43 -3.44
N LYS A 147 23.39 8.98 -2.54
CA LYS A 147 24.48 8.23 -1.87
C LYS A 147 23.97 7.11 -0.95
N LYS A 148 22.67 7.07 -0.67
CA LYS A 148 22.03 6.08 0.22
C LYS A 148 21.38 4.92 -0.52
N TYR A 149 21.55 4.81 -1.84
CA TYR A 149 20.99 3.69 -2.59
C TYR A 149 21.46 2.32 -2.08
N ASP A 150 22.75 2.17 -1.76
CA ASP A 150 23.29 0.91 -1.25
C ASP A 150 22.68 0.57 0.11
N GLN A 151 22.44 1.57 0.97
CA GLN A 151 21.77 1.37 2.25
C GLN A 151 20.30 0.95 2.06
N LEU A 152 19.59 1.62 1.15
CA LEU A 152 18.20 1.25 0.83
C LEU A 152 18.13 -0.18 0.29
N TYR A 153 19.02 -0.53 -0.62
CA TYR A 153 19.12 -1.88 -1.17
C TYR A 153 19.40 -2.92 -0.08
N ALA A 154 20.32 -2.62 0.86
CA ALA A 154 20.59 -3.49 1.99
C ALA A 154 19.34 -3.70 2.86
N PHE A 155 18.57 -2.67 3.17
CA PHE A 155 17.31 -2.81 3.90
C PHE A 155 16.29 -3.68 3.14
N MET A 156 16.17 -3.52 1.82
CA MET A 156 15.28 -4.34 1.00
C MET A 156 15.68 -5.82 1.02
N THR A 157 16.99 -6.13 0.97
CA THR A 157 17.47 -7.53 0.96
C THR A 157 17.39 -8.20 2.32
N HIS A 158 17.39 -7.45 3.40
CA HIS A 158 17.26 -7.97 4.77
C HIS A 158 15.81 -8.05 5.26
N ASP A 159 14.84 -7.58 4.48
CA ASP A 159 13.43 -7.75 4.83
C ASP A 159 13.07 -9.24 4.82
N LYS A 160 12.58 -9.75 5.96
CA LYS A 160 12.18 -11.16 6.14
C LYS A 160 11.15 -11.62 5.09
N LYS A 161 10.41 -10.67 4.51
CA LYS A 161 9.44 -10.93 3.44
C LYS A 161 10.07 -11.05 2.06
N THR A 162 11.25 -10.46 1.83
CA THR A 162 11.95 -10.46 0.53
C THR A 162 12.61 -11.83 0.23
N VAL A 163 13.00 -12.58 1.22
CA VAL A 163 13.68 -13.89 1.06
C VAL A 163 12.79 -14.92 0.33
N SER A 164 11.50 -14.68 0.23
CA SER A 164 10.53 -15.56 -0.42
C SER A 164 10.08 -15.11 -1.83
N TYR A 165 10.54 -13.96 -2.36
CA TYR A 165 9.94 -13.37 -3.56
C TYR A 165 10.90 -13.12 -4.70
N THR A 166 10.83 -13.98 -5.68
CA THR A 166 11.41 -13.76 -7.01
C THR A 166 10.44 -13.08 -8.00
N HIS A 167 9.18 -12.84 -7.63
CA HIS A 167 8.17 -12.33 -8.57
C HIS A 167 7.19 -11.35 -7.90
N LEU A 168 7.43 -10.06 -8.08
CA LEU A 168 6.46 -8.97 -7.87
C LEU A 168 5.51 -8.90 -9.08
N THR A 169 4.60 -9.85 -9.20
CA THR A 169 3.60 -9.84 -10.26
C THR A 169 2.22 -9.60 -9.68
N LEU A 170 1.62 -8.45 -10.03
CA LEU A 170 0.21 -8.20 -9.77
C LEU A 170 -0.64 -9.02 -10.74
N PRO A 171 -1.74 -9.64 -10.28
CA PRO A 171 -2.68 -10.27 -11.19
C PRO A 171 -3.26 -9.21 -12.13
N THR A 172 -3.01 -9.38 -13.43
CA THR A 172 -3.63 -8.60 -14.50
C THR A 172 -4.93 -9.29 -14.89
N LYS A 173 -6.06 -8.91 -14.31
CA LYS A 173 -7.40 -9.18 -14.86
C LYS A 173 -8.27 -7.96 -14.70
#